data_1e78e0c7e0f90378aa0869c3df09a482
#
_entry.id   1e78e0c7e0f90378aa0869c3df09a482
#
_cell.length_a   1.000
_cell.length_b   1.000
_cell.length_c   1.000
_cell.angle_alpha   90.00
_cell.angle_beta   90.00
_cell.angle_gamma   90.00
#
_symmetry.space_group_name_H-M   'P 1'
#
loop_
_entity.id
_entity.type
_entity.pdbx_description
1 polymer ?
#
loop_
_entity_poly.entity_id
_entity_poly.type
_entity_poly.pdbx_seq_one_letter_code
_entity_poly.pdbx_strand_id
1 'polypeptide(L)'
;MRVAIVTETYPPEINGVALTVAGLARGLKAGGHTVQIIRPRQPGFDKEPAQNDDFLVRGMRIPRYPGLRFGLPARRKIETLWKSGRPDAVYVATEGPLGSSALQAAQALRIPACSGFHTRFDEFARYYGLGWITPLVLAYLRRFHGRSIKTLVPTSELADFLRDKGFDNVELLRRAVDTRLFSPERRSLKLRREWGLGEDRLAVIYVGRIAAEKNLDLAVRAFRAIQAQRKDARFVWVGDGPARAGLQSHNPDFIFSGMQRGEALAAHYASGDLFLFPSLHETFGNVTLEAMASGVPAVAFDYGAAREHLCDACGRRIAYNDEAAFIAAAVELARDDAARHPMRTLARNAVAALDPSHVCANFAAVLGGLKVGSAA
;
A
#
# COMPACT_ATOMS: atom_id res chain seq x y z
N MET A 1 15.24 18.07 -11.71
CA MET A 1 15.18 18.54 -10.30
C MET A 1 15.99 17.65 -9.41
N ARG A 2 16.54 18.21 -8.34
CA ARG A 2 17.11 17.46 -7.22
C ARG A 2 16.06 17.33 -6.13
N VAL A 3 15.61 16.13 -5.83
CA VAL A 3 14.54 15.85 -4.88
C VAL A 3 15.10 15.11 -3.67
N ALA A 4 14.79 15.57 -2.46
CA ALA A 4 15.06 14.82 -1.24
C ALA A 4 13.79 14.10 -0.79
N ILE A 5 13.88 12.79 -0.61
CA ILE A 5 12.81 11.95 -0.04
C ILE A 5 13.22 11.53 1.36
N VAL A 6 12.40 11.87 2.36
CA VAL A 6 12.63 11.55 3.76
C VAL A 6 11.60 10.55 4.23
N THR A 7 12.04 9.43 4.78
CA THR A 7 11.15 8.34 5.19
C THR A 7 11.72 7.57 6.39
N GLU A 8 10.83 7.10 7.28
CA GLU A 8 11.21 6.20 8.38
C GLU A 8 11.32 4.74 7.91
N THR A 9 10.69 4.39 6.79
CA THR A 9 10.63 3.03 6.25
C THR A 9 11.00 3.01 4.77
N TYR A 10 11.89 2.08 4.41
CA TYR A 10 12.39 1.91 3.03
C TYR A 10 12.90 0.48 2.85
N PRO A 11 12.94 -0.07 1.62
CA PRO A 11 13.57 -1.38 1.43
C PRO A 11 14.96 -1.48 2.06
N PRO A 12 15.30 -2.64 2.69
CA PRO A 12 14.66 -3.95 2.54
C PRO A 12 13.44 -4.20 3.43
N GLU A 13 12.92 -3.22 4.18
CA GLU A 13 11.65 -3.37 4.89
C GLU A 13 10.50 -3.63 3.90
N ILE A 14 9.61 -4.57 4.26
CA ILE A 14 8.50 -5.00 3.42
C ILE A 14 7.19 -4.53 4.04
N ASN A 15 6.75 -3.36 3.60
CA ASN A 15 5.44 -2.82 3.91
C ASN A 15 4.97 -1.90 2.77
N GLY A 16 3.67 -1.59 2.73
CA GLY A 16 3.07 -0.81 1.65
C GLY A 16 3.68 0.59 1.47
N VAL A 17 4.10 1.23 2.57
CA VAL A 17 4.73 2.56 2.53
C VAL A 17 6.13 2.48 1.92
N ALA A 18 6.97 1.53 2.40
CA ALA A 18 8.33 1.33 1.90
C ALA A 18 8.33 1.07 0.38
N LEU A 19 7.43 0.19 -0.09
CA LEU A 19 7.31 -0.14 -1.52
C LEU A 19 6.85 1.05 -2.34
N THR A 20 5.89 1.82 -1.84
CA THR A 20 5.40 3.04 -2.51
C THR A 20 6.51 4.09 -2.64
N VAL A 21 7.20 4.40 -1.55
CA VAL A 21 8.28 5.40 -1.54
C VAL A 21 9.42 4.98 -2.46
N ALA A 22 9.79 3.70 -2.45
CA ALA A 22 10.79 3.15 -3.37
C ALA A 22 10.34 3.22 -4.84
N GLY A 23 9.05 2.99 -5.10
CA GLY A 23 8.43 3.15 -6.43
C GLY A 23 8.52 4.59 -6.94
N LEU A 24 8.13 5.57 -6.10
CA LEU A 24 8.23 6.99 -6.42
C LEU A 24 9.68 7.42 -6.66
N ALA A 25 10.62 6.96 -5.82
CA ALA A 25 12.05 7.26 -5.99
C ALA A 25 12.60 6.72 -7.31
N ARG A 26 12.27 5.47 -7.67
CA ARG A 26 12.66 4.86 -8.96
C ARG A 26 12.05 5.61 -10.14
N GLY A 27 10.77 5.96 -10.06
CA GLY A 27 10.09 6.69 -11.13
C GLY A 27 10.67 8.08 -11.35
N LEU A 28 10.99 8.83 -10.28
CA LEU A 28 11.68 10.11 -10.40
C LEU A 28 13.07 9.95 -11.03
N LYS A 29 13.86 8.96 -10.63
CA LYS A 29 15.17 8.67 -11.24
C LYS A 29 15.03 8.33 -12.74
N ALA A 30 14.05 7.49 -13.08
CA ALA A 30 13.75 7.15 -14.47
C ALA A 30 13.28 8.38 -15.29
N GLY A 31 12.62 9.34 -14.66
CA GLY A 31 12.25 10.63 -15.23
C GLY A 31 13.39 11.67 -15.30
N GLY A 32 14.64 11.26 -15.04
CA GLY A 32 15.81 12.14 -15.13
C GLY A 32 16.02 13.08 -13.93
N HIS A 33 15.36 12.81 -12.79
CA HIS A 33 15.57 13.59 -11.57
C HIS A 33 16.64 12.97 -10.68
N THR A 34 17.42 13.81 -9.99
CA THR A 34 18.35 13.36 -8.95
C THR A 34 17.57 13.16 -7.66
N VAL A 35 17.64 11.97 -7.07
CA VAL A 35 16.89 11.61 -5.85
C VAL A 35 17.86 11.26 -4.73
N GLN A 36 17.77 11.98 -3.62
CA GLN A 36 18.46 11.70 -2.38
C GLN A 36 17.46 11.08 -1.38
N ILE A 37 17.77 9.90 -0.83
CA ILE A 37 16.96 9.26 0.20
C ILE A 37 17.57 9.54 1.57
N ILE A 38 16.74 10.01 2.52
CA ILE A 38 17.11 10.20 3.92
C ILE A 38 16.27 9.25 4.76
N ARG A 39 16.93 8.28 5.42
CA ARG A 39 16.25 7.19 6.13
C ARG A 39 17.06 6.69 7.34
N PRO A 40 16.43 5.95 8.28
CA PRO A 40 17.15 5.28 9.34
C PRO A 40 18.09 4.20 8.80
N ARG A 41 19.24 4.03 9.44
CA ARG A 41 20.14 2.91 9.18
C ARG A 41 19.50 1.59 9.59
N GLN A 42 19.63 0.58 8.73
CA GLN A 42 19.18 -0.78 8.97
C GLN A 42 20.37 -1.71 9.19
N PRO A 43 20.67 -2.12 10.45
CA PRO A 43 21.77 -3.03 10.74
C PRO A 43 21.62 -4.35 9.98
N GLY A 44 22.72 -4.83 9.42
CA GLY A 44 22.76 -6.06 8.62
C GLY A 44 22.50 -5.86 7.12
N PHE A 45 21.96 -4.71 6.71
CA PHE A 45 21.72 -4.41 5.30
C PHE A 45 22.56 -3.23 4.79
N ASP A 46 22.72 -2.18 5.60
CA ASP A 46 23.48 -1.01 5.22
C ASP A 46 24.97 -1.22 5.51
N LYS A 47 25.77 -1.35 4.45
CA LYS A 47 27.24 -1.36 4.52
C LYS A 47 27.77 0.07 4.53
N GLU A 48 28.94 0.28 5.12
CA GLU A 48 29.66 1.56 5.02
C GLU A 48 30.79 1.46 4.00
N PRO A 49 30.97 2.49 3.15
CA PRO A 49 30.05 3.62 2.91
C PRO A 49 28.73 3.19 2.29
N ALA A 50 27.68 4.00 2.46
CA ALA A 50 26.39 3.76 1.81
C ALA A 50 26.58 3.64 0.29
N GLN A 51 26.09 2.56 -0.30
CA GLN A 51 26.33 2.23 -1.72
C GLN A 51 25.53 3.11 -2.72
N ASN A 52 24.62 3.94 -2.20
CA ASN A 52 23.80 4.86 -2.98
C ASN A 52 23.86 6.25 -2.33
N ASP A 53 23.36 7.28 -3.01
CA ASP A 53 23.22 8.65 -2.49
C ASP A 53 22.31 8.75 -1.25
N ASP A 54 22.19 7.67 -0.49
CA ASP A 54 21.36 7.58 0.70
C ASP A 54 22.07 8.24 1.89
N PHE A 55 21.35 9.13 2.58
CA PHE A 55 21.80 9.72 3.82
C PHE A 55 21.20 8.96 5.02
N LEU A 56 22.03 8.22 5.74
CA LEU A 56 21.62 7.36 6.82
C LEU A 56 21.68 8.07 8.18
N VAL A 57 20.56 8.06 8.90
CA VAL A 57 20.47 8.58 10.27
C VAL A 57 20.40 7.45 11.29
N ARG A 58 20.67 7.76 12.56
CA ARG A 58 20.44 6.82 13.65
C ARG A 58 18.95 6.51 13.76
N GLY A 59 18.60 5.23 14.00
CA GLY A 59 17.23 4.80 14.20
C GLY A 59 17.10 3.90 15.43
N MET A 60 15.88 3.84 15.99
CA MET A 60 15.50 2.93 17.09
C MET A 60 14.48 1.93 16.60
N ARG A 61 14.47 0.73 17.20
CA ARG A 61 13.47 -0.32 16.92
C ARG A 61 12.12 0.11 17.50
N ILE A 62 11.05 -0.22 16.78
CA ILE A 62 9.69 -0.03 17.29
C ILE A 62 9.37 -1.25 18.18
N PRO A 63 9.04 -1.03 19.49
CA PRO A 63 8.63 -2.12 20.37
C PRO A 63 7.46 -2.92 19.76
N ARG A 64 7.46 -4.24 19.91
CA ARG A 64 6.44 -5.17 19.37
C ARG A 64 6.36 -5.29 17.83
N TYR A 65 7.18 -4.55 17.07
CA TYR A 65 7.24 -4.65 15.60
C TYR A 65 8.65 -5.02 15.12
N PRO A 66 9.00 -6.32 15.12
CA PRO A 66 10.31 -6.78 14.67
C PRO A 66 10.58 -6.32 13.23
N GLY A 67 11.75 -5.75 13.03
CA GLY A 67 12.16 -5.29 11.68
C GLY A 67 11.77 -3.85 11.33
N LEU A 68 10.84 -3.21 12.07
CA LEU A 68 10.52 -1.79 11.87
C LEU A 68 11.37 -0.88 12.76
N ARG A 69 11.78 0.26 12.20
CA ARG A 69 12.55 1.28 12.90
C ARG A 69 11.99 2.66 12.63
N PHE A 70 12.18 3.58 13.57
CA PHE A 70 11.98 5.00 13.32
C PHE A 70 13.32 5.75 13.43
N GLY A 71 13.45 6.83 12.67
CA GLY A 71 14.65 7.66 12.66
C GLY A 71 14.67 8.61 13.87
N LEU A 72 15.82 8.74 14.50
CA LEU A 72 16.00 9.72 15.56
C LEU A 72 16.01 11.15 14.98
N PRO A 73 15.66 12.18 15.78
CA PRO A 73 15.73 13.56 15.34
C PRO A 73 17.10 13.92 14.77
N ALA A 74 17.10 14.49 13.55
CA ALA A 74 18.33 14.74 12.80
C ALA A 74 18.39 16.14 12.14
N ARG A 75 17.60 17.10 12.62
CA ARG A 75 17.45 18.43 12.00
C ARG A 75 18.78 19.09 11.62
N ARG A 76 19.72 19.24 12.57
CA ARG A 76 21.02 19.88 12.30
C ARG A 76 21.83 19.18 11.21
N LYS A 77 21.80 17.84 11.18
CA LYS A 77 22.50 17.05 10.15
C LYS A 77 21.87 17.26 8.78
N ILE A 78 20.54 17.29 8.70
CA ILE A 78 19.80 17.56 7.47
C ILE A 78 20.04 19.00 6.99
N GLU A 79 20.04 19.98 7.87
CA GLU A 79 20.38 21.37 7.51
C GLU A 79 21.80 21.50 6.94
N THR A 80 22.79 20.84 7.55
CA THR A 80 24.17 20.82 7.04
C THR A 80 24.23 20.14 5.66
N LEU A 81 23.56 19.00 5.49
CA LEU A 81 23.48 18.28 4.23
C LEU A 81 22.89 19.15 3.11
N TRP A 82 21.77 19.84 3.40
CA TRP A 82 21.08 20.66 2.42
C TRP A 82 21.71 22.03 2.16
N LYS A 83 22.56 22.51 3.06
CA LYS A 83 23.42 23.67 2.80
C LYS A 83 24.51 23.39 1.80
N SER A 84 25.08 22.17 1.82
CA SER A 84 26.11 21.75 0.86
C SER A 84 25.54 21.23 -0.45
N GLY A 85 24.29 20.74 -0.44
CA GLY A 85 23.62 20.17 -1.62
C GLY A 85 22.12 20.39 -1.57
N ARG A 86 21.67 21.63 -1.81
CA ARG A 86 20.28 22.05 -1.70
C ARG A 86 19.37 21.28 -2.66
N PRO A 87 18.30 20.60 -2.20
CA PRO A 87 17.28 20.06 -3.08
C PRO A 87 16.35 21.18 -3.58
N ASP A 88 15.77 20.98 -4.75
CA ASP A 88 14.74 21.84 -5.31
C ASP A 88 13.39 21.64 -4.59
N ALA A 89 13.12 20.39 -4.15
CA ALA A 89 11.93 20.02 -3.39
C ALA A 89 12.22 18.88 -2.41
N VAL A 90 11.44 18.87 -1.31
CA VAL A 90 11.49 17.83 -0.28
C VAL A 90 10.14 17.10 -0.21
N TYR A 91 10.17 15.78 -0.23
CA TYR A 91 9.03 14.94 0.08
C TYR A 91 9.26 14.19 1.39
N VAL A 92 8.38 14.38 2.37
CA VAL A 92 8.42 13.69 3.67
C VAL A 92 7.31 12.65 3.69
N ALA A 93 7.70 11.38 3.60
CA ALA A 93 6.75 10.27 3.43
C ALA A 93 6.16 9.73 4.75
N THR A 94 6.73 10.10 5.91
CA THR A 94 6.30 9.53 7.20
C THR A 94 6.34 10.58 8.31
N GLU A 95 5.41 10.46 9.25
CA GLU A 95 5.12 11.44 10.29
C GLU A 95 5.97 11.29 11.56
N GLY A 96 7.06 10.51 11.48
CA GLY A 96 7.95 10.26 12.61
C GLY A 96 8.90 11.41 12.95
N PRO A 97 9.79 11.21 13.96
CA PRO A 97 10.72 12.23 14.41
C PRO A 97 11.72 12.69 13.35
N LEU A 98 12.12 11.79 12.44
CA LEU A 98 12.97 12.13 11.29
C LEU A 98 12.20 13.02 10.30
N GLY A 99 10.96 12.66 9.96
CA GLY A 99 10.10 13.46 9.10
C GLY A 99 9.86 14.85 9.66
N SER A 100 9.59 14.97 10.97
CA SER A 100 9.44 16.26 11.65
C SER A 100 10.73 17.09 11.58
N SER A 101 11.89 16.46 11.74
CA SER A 101 13.20 17.12 11.61
C SER A 101 13.44 17.65 10.20
N ALA A 102 13.01 16.89 9.18
CA ALA A 102 13.14 17.29 7.78
C ALA A 102 12.25 18.49 7.43
N LEU A 103 10.98 18.48 7.85
CA LEU A 103 10.09 19.63 7.64
C LEU A 103 10.63 20.90 8.31
N GLN A 104 11.16 20.80 9.53
CA GLN A 104 11.77 21.94 10.22
C GLN A 104 13.02 22.45 9.49
N ALA A 105 13.86 21.54 8.98
CA ALA A 105 15.04 21.91 8.20
C ALA A 105 14.65 22.58 6.85
N ALA A 106 13.65 22.05 6.18
CA ALA A 106 13.13 22.62 4.94
C ALA A 106 12.58 24.04 5.15
N GLN A 107 11.79 24.25 6.22
CA GLN A 107 11.31 25.59 6.59
C GLN A 107 12.46 26.55 6.87
N ALA A 108 13.45 26.16 7.70
CA ALA A 108 14.58 27.00 8.07
C ALA A 108 15.43 27.41 6.85
N LEU A 109 15.54 26.53 5.86
CA LEU A 109 16.27 26.76 4.62
C LEU A 109 15.40 27.27 3.46
N ARG A 110 14.11 27.52 3.69
CA ARG A 110 13.13 27.93 2.67
C ARG A 110 13.14 27.01 1.45
N ILE A 111 13.19 25.69 1.68
CA ILE A 111 13.10 24.66 0.64
C ILE A 111 11.62 24.24 0.55
N PRO A 112 11.01 24.22 -0.64
CA PRO A 112 9.64 23.74 -0.81
C PRO A 112 9.50 22.30 -0.34
N ALA A 113 8.49 22.00 0.48
CA ALA A 113 8.27 20.67 1.01
C ALA A 113 6.81 20.24 0.91
N CYS A 114 6.58 18.98 0.55
CA CYS A 114 5.29 18.30 0.71
C CYS A 114 5.45 17.07 1.59
N SER A 115 4.33 16.59 2.12
CA SER A 115 4.27 15.41 2.97
C SER A 115 3.29 14.38 2.42
N GLY A 116 3.51 13.09 2.73
CA GLY A 116 2.61 12.01 2.39
C GLY A 116 1.84 11.53 3.61
N PHE A 117 0.54 11.32 3.48
CA PHE A 117 -0.29 10.71 4.50
C PHE A 117 -0.51 9.25 4.13
N HIS A 118 0.22 8.35 4.79
CA HIS A 118 0.26 6.93 4.41
C HIS A 118 -0.35 5.99 5.44
N THR A 119 -0.66 6.45 6.65
CA THR A 119 -1.14 5.60 7.74
C THR A 119 -2.29 6.26 8.49
N ARG A 120 -3.43 5.57 8.58
CA ARG A 120 -4.59 5.95 9.39
C ARG A 120 -4.33 5.67 10.87
N PHE A 121 -3.47 6.46 11.50
CA PHE A 121 -3.12 6.31 12.93
C PHE A 121 -4.34 6.45 13.85
N ASP A 122 -5.35 7.20 13.45
CA ASP A 122 -6.61 7.35 14.16
C ASP A 122 -7.39 6.02 14.24
N GLU A 123 -7.47 5.28 13.14
CA GLU A 123 -8.08 3.95 13.10
C GLU A 123 -7.24 2.91 13.85
N PHE A 124 -5.91 2.98 13.66
CA PHE A 124 -4.99 2.13 14.38
C PHE A 124 -5.11 2.29 15.89
N ALA A 125 -5.18 3.53 16.40
CA ALA A 125 -5.39 3.81 17.81
C ALA A 125 -6.72 3.22 18.33
N ARG A 126 -7.81 3.34 17.56
CA ARG A 126 -9.11 2.76 17.92
C ARG A 126 -9.07 1.24 18.00
N TYR A 127 -8.44 0.59 17.03
CA TYR A 127 -8.34 -0.88 16.99
C TYR A 127 -7.63 -1.46 18.21
N TYR A 128 -6.60 -0.76 18.72
CA TYR A 128 -5.88 -1.16 19.93
C TYR A 128 -6.48 -0.62 21.24
N GLY A 129 -7.74 -0.17 21.23
CA GLY A 129 -8.42 0.33 22.43
C GLY A 129 -7.93 1.71 22.93
N LEU A 130 -7.13 2.41 22.14
CA LEU A 130 -6.57 3.71 22.45
C LEU A 130 -7.36 4.86 21.79
N GLY A 131 -8.64 4.67 21.52
CA GLY A 131 -9.49 5.66 20.85
C GLY A 131 -9.56 7.03 21.53
N TRP A 132 -9.36 7.07 22.84
CA TRP A 132 -9.34 8.31 23.63
C TRP A 132 -8.16 9.25 23.28
N ILE A 133 -7.04 8.74 22.72
CA ILE A 133 -5.93 9.59 22.26
C ILE A 133 -6.10 10.11 20.85
N THR A 134 -7.13 9.68 20.12
CA THR A 134 -7.37 10.09 18.71
C THR A 134 -7.34 11.60 18.51
N PRO A 135 -7.93 12.47 19.36
CA PRO A 135 -7.84 13.92 19.20
C PRO A 135 -6.41 14.45 19.25
N LEU A 136 -5.58 13.91 20.14
CA LEU A 136 -4.16 14.29 20.26
C LEU A 136 -3.36 13.84 19.04
N VAL A 137 -3.61 12.64 18.55
CA VAL A 137 -2.98 12.13 17.33
C VAL A 137 -3.34 13.00 16.13
N LEU A 138 -4.62 13.33 15.96
CA LEU A 138 -5.08 14.23 14.88
C LEU A 138 -4.48 15.63 14.99
N ALA A 139 -4.41 16.19 16.19
CA ALA A 139 -3.77 17.50 16.44
C ALA A 139 -2.28 17.48 16.08
N TYR A 140 -1.57 16.40 16.45
CA TYR A 140 -0.17 16.20 16.04
C TYR A 140 -0.03 16.11 14.52
N LEU A 141 -0.83 15.27 13.87
CA LEU A 141 -0.79 15.08 12.43
C LEU A 141 -1.12 16.37 11.68
N ARG A 142 -2.14 17.11 12.12
CA ARG A 142 -2.48 18.42 11.54
C ARG A 142 -1.33 19.41 11.68
N ARG A 143 -0.68 19.49 12.87
CA ARG A 143 0.50 20.33 13.06
C ARG A 143 1.69 19.90 12.22
N PHE A 144 1.88 18.58 12.03
CA PHE A 144 2.96 18.03 11.21
C PHE A 144 2.74 18.38 9.73
N HIS A 145 1.60 18.04 9.18
CA HIS A 145 1.27 18.25 7.77
C HIS A 145 1.07 19.74 7.42
N GLY A 146 0.60 20.55 8.35
CA GLY A 146 0.50 22.01 8.21
C GLY A 146 1.85 22.72 8.05
N ARG A 147 2.97 22.03 8.26
CA ARG A 147 4.33 22.54 7.95
C ARG A 147 4.75 22.31 6.51
N SER A 148 4.03 21.52 5.77
CA SER A 148 4.25 21.28 4.34
C SER A 148 3.31 22.13 3.48
N ILE A 149 3.72 22.42 2.27
CA ILE A 149 2.90 23.19 1.29
C ILE A 149 1.71 22.35 0.83
N LYS A 150 1.92 21.03 0.66
CA LYS A 150 0.89 20.06 0.26
C LYS A 150 1.01 18.79 1.08
N THR A 151 -0.14 18.19 1.39
CA THR A 151 -0.28 16.86 2.00
C THR A 151 -0.85 15.91 0.98
N LEU A 152 -0.06 14.95 0.53
CA LEU A 152 -0.44 14.01 -0.52
C LEU A 152 -1.14 12.80 0.08
N VAL A 153 -2.31 12.47 -0.44
CA VAL A 153 -3.16 11.36 0.03
C VAL A 153 -3.52 10.42 -1.13
N PRO A 154 -3.69 9.11 -0.87
CA PRO A 154 -3.91 8.13 -1.94
C PRO A 154 -5.35 8.05 -2.45
N THR A 155 -6.36 8.51 -1.68
CA THR A 155 -7.78 8.36 -2.01
C THR A 155 -8.56 9.65 -1.80
N SER A 156 -9.64 9.81 -2.57
CA SER A 156 -10.58 10.92 -2.43
C SER A 156 -11.26 10.92 -1.07
N GLU A 157 -11.66 9.73 -0.59
CA GLU A 157 -12.26 9.56 0.74
C GLU A 157 -11.35 10.07 1.87
N LEU A 158 -10.06 9.72 1.82
CA LEU A 158 -9.10 10.20 2.81
C LEU A 158 -8.87 11.70 2.69
N ALA A 159 -8.88 12.25 1.46
CA ALA A 159 -8.79 13.69 1.25
C ALA A 159 -9.94 14.44 1.91
N ASP A 160 -11.17 13.96 1.71
CA ASP A 160 -12.37 14.58 2.28
C ASP A 160 -12.38 14.43 3.80
N PHE A 161 -12.06 13.25 4.33
CA PHE A 161 -11.90 13.04 5.77
C PHE A 161 -10.89 14.02 6.40
N LEU A 162 -9.73 14.22 5.79
CA LEU A 162 -8.72 15.12 6.33
C LEU A 162 -9.16 16.59 6.25
N ARG A 163 -9.83 17.00 5.16
CA ARG A 163 -10.41 18.34 5.04
C ARG A 163 -11.44 18.61 6.15
N ASP A 164 -12.32 17.65 6.43
CA ASP A 164 -13.29 17.73 7.54
C ASP A 164 -12.61 17.82 8.90
N LYS A 165 -11.37 17.31 9.04
CA LYS A 165 -10.55 17.44 10.25
C LYS A 165 -9.66 18.67 10.28
N GLY A 166 -9.82 19.62 9.31
CA GLY A 166 -9.11 20.88 9.26
C GLY A 166 -7.69 20.79 8.73
N PHE A 167 -7.47 19.92 7.73
CA PHE A 167 -6.25 19.90 6.93
C PHE A 167 -6.52 20.68 5.63
N ASP A 168 -5.93 21.86 5.48
CA ASP A 168 -6.27 22.78 4.39
C ASP A 168 -5.44 22.55 3.11
N ASN A 169 -4.36 21.75 3.18
CA ASN A 169 -3.37 21.58 2.12
C ASN A 169 -3.39 20.19 1.48
N VAL A 170 -4.54 19.52 1.47
CA VAL A 170 -4.68 18.12 1.00
C VAL A 170 -4.80 18.06 -0.52
N GLU A 171 -3.96 17.21 -1.14
CA GLU A 171 -3.96 16.96 -2.59
C GLU A 171 -3.88 15.44 -2.86
N LEU A 172 -4.59 14.99 -3.90
CA LEU A 172 -4.64 13.60 -4.28
C LEU A 172 -3.38 13.19 -5.06
N LEU A 173 -2.68 12.18 -4.57
CA LEU A 173 -1.66 11.44 -5.29
C LEU A 173 -2.01 9.96 -5.29
N ARG A 174 -2.58 9.46 -6.38
CA ARG A 174 -3.00 8.06 -6.51
C ARG A 174 -1.84 7.10 -6.37
N ARG A 175 -2.14 5.89 -5.90
CA ARG A 175 -1.16 4.81 -5.84
C ARG A 175 -0.95 4.21 -7.22
N ALA A 176 0.30 3.85 -7.48
CA ALA A 176 0.64 3.11 -8.69
C ALA A 176 0.52 1.61 -8.48
N VAL A 177 0.18 0.90 -9.55
CA VAL A 177 0.33 -0.54 -9.68
C VAL A 177 1.15 -0.85 -10.92
N ASP A 178 2.14 -1.73 -10.80
CA ASP A 178 2.98 -2.15 -11.94
C ASP A 178 2.19 -3.09 -12.85
N THR A 179 1.53 -2.51 -13.84
CA THR A 179 0.67 -3.22 -14.81
C THR A 179 1.46 -4.09 -15.80
N ARG A 180 2.79 -3.96 -15.85
CA ARG A 180 3.67 -4.84 -16.64
C ARG A 180 4.04 -6.08 -15.83
N LEU A 181 4.29 -5.91 -14.55
CA LEU A 181 4.55 -7.02 -13.63
C LEU A 181 3.25 -7.80 -13.36
N PHE A 182 2.21 -7.10 -12.90
CA PHE A 182 0.89 -7.67 -12.62
C PHE A 182 0.06 -7.67 -13.89
N SER A 183 -0.01 -8.82 -14.55
CA SER A 183 -0.64 -8.99 -15.85
C SER A 183 -1.28 -10.36 -15.94
N PRO A 184 -2.45 -10.50 -16.63
CA PRO A 184 -3.08 -11.80 -16.90
C PRO A 184 -2.18 -12.79 -17.62
N GLU A 185 -1.21 -12.30 -18.40
CA GLU A 185 -0.24 -13.11 -19.15
C GLU A 185 0.72 -13.90 -18.23
N ARG A 186 0.78 -13.54 -16.94
CA ARG A 186 1.55 -14.27 -15.92
C ARG A 186 0.84 -15.53 -15.41
N ARG A 187 -0.36 -15.85 -15.92
CA ARG A 187 -1.08 -17.06 -15.52
C ARG A 187 -0.26 -18.30 -15.80
N SER A 188 -0.08 -19.16 -14.80
CA SER A 188 0.77 -20.34 -14.84
C SER A 188 -0.05 -21.61 -14.64
N LEU A 189 -0.19 -22.39 -15.71
CA LEU A 189 -0.83 -23.72 -15.64
C LEU A 189 -0.02 -24.69 -14.77
N LYS A 190 1.31 -24.54 -14.72
CA LYS A 190 2.15 -25.31 -13.82
C LYS A 190 1.77 -25.05 -12.36
N LEU A 191 1.69 -23.78 -11.97
CA LEU A 191 1.31 -23.38 -10.61
C LEU A 191 -0.10 -23.88 -10.25
N ARG A 192 -1.05 -23.81 -11.18
CA ARG A 192 -2.41 -24.34 -10.97
C ARG A 192 -2.41 -25.84 -10.74
N ARG A 193 -1.60 -26.60 -11.47
CA ARG A 193 -1.45 -28.05 -11.25
C ARG A 193 -0.85 -28.36 -9.87
N GLU A 194 0.10 -27.58 -9.40
CA GLU A 194 0.63 -27.67 -8.04
C GLU A 194 -0.45 -27.44 -6.96
N TRP A 195 -1.46 -26.61 -7.28
CA TRP A 195 -2.64 -26.42 -6.42
C TRP A 195 -3.70 -27.53 -6.59
N GLY A 196 -3.45 -28.54 -7.38
CA GLY A 196 -4.42 -29.58 -7.71
C GLY A 196 -5.57 -29.11 -8.59
N LEU A 197 -5.36 -28.03 -9.38
CA LEU A 197 -6.35 -27.42 -10.25
C LEU A 197 -6.00 -27.60 -11.72
N GLY A 198 -7.01 -27.97 -12.53
CA GLY A 198 -6.98 -27.82 -13.99
C GLY A 198 -7.29 -26.38 -14.41
N GLU A 199 -7.47 -26.19 -15.72
CA GLU A 199 -7.81 -24.87 -16.28
C GLU A 199 -9.22 -24.42 -15.88
N ASP A 200 -10.18 -25.33 -15.82
CA ASP A 200 -11.61 -25.05 -15.65
C ASP A 200 -12.08 -25.05 -14.18
N ARG A 201 -11.19 -25.36 -13.22
CA ARG A 201 -11.54 -25.35 -11.80
C ARG A 201 -11.30 -23.99 -11.17
N LEU A 202 -12.10 -23.66 -10.16
CA LEU A 202 -12.05 -22.34 -9.52
C LEU A 202 -10.90 -22.24 -8.51
N ALA A 203 -9.97 -21.31 -8.76
CA ALA A 203 -8.97 -20.87 -7.79
C ALA A 203 -9.44 -19.58 -7.12
N VAL A 204 -9.87 -19.66 -5.87
CA VAL A 204 -10.06 -18.48 -5.02
C VAL A 204 -8.72 -18.13 -4.38
N ILE A 205 -8.36 -16.85 -4.36
CA ILE A 205 -7.06 -16.41 -3.85
C ILE A 205 -7.23 -15.31 -2.81
N TYR A 206 -6.43 -15.38 -1.75
CA TYR A 206 -6.16 -14.31 -0.80
C TYR A 206 -4.67 -13.95 -0.87
N VAL A 207 -4.36 -12.67 -0.91
CA VAL A 207 -2.97 -12.18 -0.87
C VAL A 207 -2.85 -11.09 0.18
N GLY A 208 -1.90 -11.25 1.09
CA GLY A 208 -1.65 -10.27 2.14
C GLY A 208 -1.01 -10.86 3.39
N ARG A 209 -0.82 -10.00 4.38
CA ARG A 209 -0.37 -10.44 5.70
C ARG A 209 -1.45 -11.32 6.35
N ILE A 210 -1.06 -12.49 6.84
CA ILE A 210 -1.97 -13.40 7.53
C ILE A 210 -1.99 -13.04 9.03
N ALA A 211 -2.83 -12.06 9.38
CA ALA A 211 -2.94 -11.49 10.72
C ALA A 211 -4.38 -11.12 11.05
N ALA A 212 -4.70 -11.07 12.35
CA ALA A 212 -6.08 -10.93 12.84
C ALA A 212 -6.81 -9.69 12.30
N GLU A 213 -6.09 -8.57 12.14
CA GLU A 213 -6.66 -7.31 11.63
C GLU A 213 -7.14 -7.39 10.17
N LYS A 214 -6.87 -8.49 9.46
CA LYS A 214 -7.28 -8.70 8.06
C LYS A 214 -8.61 -9.43 7.90
N ASN A 215 -9.33 -9.67 9.00
CA ASN A 215 -10.65 -10.32 8.98
C ASN A 215 -10.64 -11.68 8.24
N LEU A 216 -9.64 -12.51 8.57
CA LEU A 216 -9.37 -13.78 7.89
C LEU A 216 -10.53 -14.78 8.03
N ASP A 217 -11.27 -14.72 9.16
CA ASP A 217 -12.43 -15.56 9.41
C ASP A 217 -13.52 -15.37 8.36
N LEU A 218 -13.79 -14.11 7.96
CA LEU A 218 -14.76 -13.83 6.91
C LEU A 218 -14.31 -14.41 5.55
N ALA A 219 -13.02 -14.35 5.22
CA ALA A 219 -12.50 -15.00 4.02
C ALA A 219 -12.73 -16.52 4.04
N VAL A 220 -12.50 -17.15 5.19
CA VAL A 220 -12.76 -18.59 5.38
C VAL A 220 -14.24 -18.90 5.22
N ARG A 221 -15.13 -18.18 5.89
CA ARG A 221 -16.59 -18.38 5.81
C ARG A 221 -17.10 -18.17 4.37
N ALA A 222 -16.64 -17.15 3.69
CA ALA A 222 -16.99 -16.90 2.30
C ALA A 222 -16.53 -18.05 1.39
N PHE A 223 -15.30 -18.54 1.56
CA PHE A 223 -14.82 -19.68 0.80
C PHE A 223 -15.58 -20.96 1.13
N ARG A 224 -15.90 -21.24 2.40
CA ARG A 224 -16.71 -22.42 2.76
C ARG A 224 -18.12 -22.38 2.12
N ALA A 225 -18.72 -21.19 2.03
CA ALA A 225 -19.98 -21.02 1.31
C ALA A 225 -19.81 -21.28 -0.21
N ILE A 226 -18.72 -20.85 -0.83
CA ILE A 226 -18.38 -21.19 -2.20
C ILE A 226 -18.20 -22.71 -2.36
N GLN A 227 -17.41 -23.34 -1.50
CA GLN A 227 -17.09 -24.77 -1.53
C GLN A 227 -18.32 -25.67 -1.38
N ALA A 228 -19.32 -25.21 -0.64
CA ALA A 228 -20.61 -25.91 -0.52
C ALA A 228 -21.31 -26.10 -1.88
N GLN A 229 -21.10 -25.17 -2.81
CA GLN A 229 -21.72 -25.18 -4.15
C GLN A 229 -20.76 -25.60 -5.25
N ARG A 230 -19.45 -25.37 -5.06
CA ARG A 230 -18.37 -25.73 -6.00
C ARG A 230 -17.31 -26.56 -5.30
N LYS A 231 -17.52 -27.87 -5.27
CA LYS A 231 -16.61 -28.84 -4.61
C LYS A 231 -15.21 -28.85 -5.23
N ASP A 232 -15.09 -28.44 -6.48
CA ASP A 232 -13.86 -28.33 -7.25
C ASP A 232 -13.02 -27.09 -6.91
N ALA A 233 -13.59 -26.11 -6.18
CA ALA A 233 -12.90 -24.90 -5.79
C ALA A 233 -11.74 -25.18 -4.81
N ARG A 234 -10.65 -24.40 -4.94
CA ARG A 234 -9.51 -24.39 -4.00
C ARG A 234 -9.26 -22.97 -3.50
N PHE A 235 -8.86 -22.86 -2.24
CA PHE A 235 -8.47 -21.58 -1.65
C PHE A 235 -6.96 -21.51 -1.47
N VAL A 236 -6.37 -20.52 -2.14
CA VAL A 236 -4.92 -20.30 -2.15
C VAL A 236 -4.60 -19.05 -1.32
N TRP A 237 -3.79 -19.22 -0.29
CA TRP A 237 -3.33 -18.15 0.60
C TRP A 237 -1.89 -17.80 0.27
N VAL A 238 -1.67 -16.55 -0.14
CA VAL A 238 -0.35 -16.04 -0.49
C VAL A 238 0.05 -14.97 0.51
N GLY A 239 1.10 -15.24 1.26
CA GLY A 239 1.59 -14.38 2.32
C GLY A 239 2.00 -15.15 3.56
N ASP A 240 2.35 -14.41 4.59
CA ASP A 240 2.74 -14.95 5.88
C ASP A 240 2.29 -14.03 7.02
N GLY A 241 2.34 -14.52 8.25
CA GLY A 241 1.99 -13.73 9.41
C GLY A 241 1.67 -14.56 10.64
N PRO A 242 1.44 -13.89 11.78
CA PRO A 242 1.28 -14.57 13.07
C PRO A 242 0.07 -15.53 13.14
N ALA A 243 -0.96 -15.31 12.32
CA ALA A 243 -2.16 -16.18 12.31
C ALA A 243 -2.04 -17.38 11.36
N ARG A 244 -0.97 -17.50 10.56
CA ARG A 244 -0.83 -18.55 9.54
C ARG A 244 -0.92 -19.95 10.12
N ALA A 245 -0.15 -20.25 11.17
CA ALA A 245 -0.10 -21.59 11.73
C ALA A 245 -1.47 -22.08 12.22
N GLY A 246 -2.20 -21.20 12.93
CA GLY A 246 -3.56 -21.48 13.39
C GLY A 246 -4.55 -21.64 12.23
N LEU A 247 -4.50 -20.76 11.23
CA LEU A 247 -5.37 -20.83 10.06
C LEU A 247 -5.14 -22.15 9.28
N GLN A 248 -3.89 -22.54 9.09
CA GLN A 248 -3.51 -23.76 8.38
C GLN A 248 -3.93 -25.02 9.13
N SER A 249 -3.78 -25.06 10.46
CA SER A 249 -4.19 -26.21 11.27
C SER A 249 -5.70 -26.45 11.27
N HIS A 250 -6.50 -25.37 11.22
CA HIS A 250 -7.95 -25.45 11.16
C HIS A 250 -8.50 -25.69 9.74
N ASN A 251 -7.69 -25.47 8.71
CA ASN A 251 -8.09 -25.61 7.32
C ASN A 251 -7.01 -26.36 6.52
N PRO A 252 -6.81 -27.68 6.76
CA PRO A 252 -5.76 -28.46 6.11
C PRO A 252 -5.96 -28.66 4.60
N ASP A 253 -7.16 -28.40 4.10
CA ASP A 253 -7.52 -28.45 2.67
C ASP A 253 -7.19 -27.16 1.90
N PHE A 254 -6.75 -26.09 2.59
CA PHE A 254 -6.31 -24.85 1.97
C PHE A 254 -4.86 -24.92 1.52
N ILE A 255 -4.51 -24.13 0.53
CA ILE A 255 -3.15 -24.08 -0.03
C ILE A 255 -2.46 -22.83 0.51
N PHE A 256 -1.29 -23.00 1.16
CA PHE A 256 -0.49 -21.91 1.71
C PHE A 256 0.82 -21.80 0.95
N SER A 257 0.90 -20.81 0.04
CA SER A 257 2.09 -20.58 -0.81
C SER A 257 3.21 -19.81 -0.10
N GLY A 258 2.98 -19.33 1.13
CA GLY A 258 3.95 -18.50 1.83
C GLY A 258 4.14 -17.12 1.20
N MET A 259 5.18 -16.42 1.64
CA MET A 259 5.52 -15.07 1.12
C MET A 259 6.04 -15.18 -0.30
N GLN A 260 5.38 -14.50 -1.24
CA GLN A 260 5.79 -14.40 -2.64
C GLN A 260 6.16 -12.96 -2.99
N ARG A 261 6.99 -12.75 -4.02
CA ARG A 261 7.46 -11.42 -4.46
C ARG A 261 7.67 -11.40 -5.97
N GLY A 262 7.65 -10.19 -6.55
CA GLY A 262 7.97 -9.97 -7.96
C GLY A 262 7.16 -10.88 -8.89
N GLU A 263 7.84 -11.53 -9.83
CA GLU A 263 7.18 -12.38 -10.83
C GLU A 263 6.44 -13.58 -10.23
N ALA A 264 6.96 -14.16 -9.14
CA ALA A 264 6.28 -15.25 -8.46
C ALA A 264 4.94 -14.78 -7.84
N LEU A 265 4.90 -13.60 -7.22
CA LEU A 265 3.66 -13.01 -6.72
C LEU A 265 2.68 -12.71 -7.86
N ALA A 266 3.17 -12.13 -8.96
CA ALA A 266 2.34 -11.82 -10.12
C ALA A 266 1.74 -13.11 -10.75
N ALA A 267 2.52 -14.19 -10.81
CA ALA A 267 2.03 -15.49 -11.28
C ALA A 267 0.93 -16.06 -10.36
N HIS A 268 1.05 -15.87 -9.03
CA HIS A 268 0.00 -16.31 -8.10
C HIS A 268 -1.29 -15.54 -8.32
N TYR A 269 -1.24 -14.20 -8.43
CA TYR A 269 -2.44 -13.42 -8.76
C TYR A 269 -3.07 -13.89 -10.07
N ALA A 270 -2.31 -13.86 -11.16
CA ALA A 270 -2.83 -14.19 -12.49
C ALA A 270 -3.38 -15.61 -12.59
N SER A 271 -2.90 -16.54 -11.75
CA SER A 271 -3.38 -17.92 -11.68
C SER A 271 -4.65 -18.09 -10.84
N GLY A 272 -5.07 -17.07 -10.10
CA GLY A 272 -6.35 -16.98 -9.42
C GLY A 272 -7.50 -16.64 -10.38
N ASP A 273 -8.72 -16.95 -9.95
CA ASP A 273 -9.95 -16.67 -10.68
C ASP A 273 -10.89 -15.72 -9.94
N LEU A 274 -10.77 -15.64 -8.62
CA LEU A 274 -11.52 -14.75 -7.73
C LEU A 274 -10.65 -14.34 -6.54
N PHE A 275 -10.56 -13.04 -6.28
CA PHE A 275 -9.82 -12.49 -5.16
C PHE A 275 -10.76 -12.10 -4.03
N LEU A 276 -10.55 -12.65 -2.83
CA LEU A 276 -11.30 -12.28 -1.62
C LEU A 276 -10.44 -11.42 -0.71
N PHE A 277 -10.90 -10.20 -0.44
CA PHE A 277 -10.17 -9.26 0.42
C PHE A 277 -11.09 -8.60 1.45
N PRO A 278 -11.42 -9.30 2.56
CA PRO A 278 -12.34 -8.81 3.58
C PRO A 278 -11.68 -7.89 4.62
N SER A 279 -10.51 -7.34 4.34
CA SER A 279 -9.78 -6.47 5.29
C SER A 279 -10.63 -5.24 5.63
N LEU A 280 -10.66 -4.88 6.93
CA LEU A 280 -11.36 -3.70 7.45
C LEU A 280 -10.41 -2.53 7.75
N HIS A 281 -9.10 -2.76 7.72
CA HIS A 281 -8.09 -1.80 8.17
C HIS A 281 -6.97 -1.66 7.12
N GLU A 282 -7.24 -0.83 6.13
CA GLU A 282 -6.26 -0.48 5.11
C GLU A 282 -6.18 1.04 4.96
N THR A 283 -4.97 1.56 4.83
CA THR A 283 -4.83 2.94 4.37
C THR A 283 -5.19 3.07 2.89
N PHE A 284 -4.93 2.02 2.12
CA PHE A 284 -5.26 1.97 0.70
C PHE A 284 -5.66 0.56 0.22
N GLY A 285 -4.81 -0.47 0.44
CA GLY A 285 -5.04 -1.83 -0.03
C GLY A 285 -4.47 -2.09 -1.44
N ASN A 286 -3.16 -1.90 -1.62
CA ASN A 286 -2.47 -2.13 -2.91
C ASN A 286 -2.78 -3.50 -3.54
N VAL A 287 -3.00 -4.53 -2.71
CA VAL A 287 -3.30 -5.90 -3.14
C VAL A 287 -4.56 -5.98 -4.02
N THR A 288 -5.52 -5.06 -3.83
CA THR A 288 -6.72 -4.97 -4.69
C THR A 288 -6.33 -4.50 -6.09
N LEU A 289 -5.45 -3.49 -6.21
CA LEU A 289 -4.96 -3.05 -7.52
C LEU A 289 -4.13 -4.12 -8.22
N GLU A 290 -3.29 -4.86 -7.47
CA GLU A 290 -2.48 -5.96 -7.99
C GLU A 290 -3.35 -7.10 -8.54
N ALA A 291 -4.42 -7.46 -7.82
CA ALA A 291 -5.41 -8.42 -8.29
C ALA A 291 -6.11 -7.94 -9.58
N MET A 292 -6.61 -6.70 -9.59
CA MET A 292 -7.27 -6.10 -10.75
C MET A 292 -6.34 -6.01 -11.96
N ALA A 293 -5.09 -5.57 -11.77
CA ALA A 293 -4.08 -5.50 -12.83
C ALA A 293 -3.75 -6.89 -13.41
N SER A 294 -3.78 -7.93 -12.57
CA SER A 294 -3.62 -9.34 -12.98
C SER A 294 -4.89 -9.91 -13.62
N GLY A 295 -5.93 -9.12 -13.81
CA GLY A 295 -7.20 -9.55 -14.39
C GLY A 295 -7.98 -10.50 -13.48
N VAL A 296 -7.93 -10.30 -12.16
CA VAL A 296 -8.67 -11.12 -11.19
C VAL A 296 -9.80 -10.30 -10.60
N PRO A 297 -11.06 -10.66 -10.84
CA PRO A 297 -12.21 -10.03 -10.20
C PRO A 297 -12.11 -10.13 -8.67
N ALA A 298 -12.44 -9.05 -7.98
CA ALA A 298 -12.27 -8.95 -6.54
C ALA A 298 -13.62 -8.80 -5.82
N VAL A 299 -13.70 -9.34 -4.60
CA VAL A 299 -14.73 -9.00 -3.61
C VAL A 299 -14.02 -8.31 -2.46
N ALA A 300 -14.37 -7.06 -2.21
CA ALA A 300 -13.76 -6.23 -1.18
C ALA A 300 -14.78 -5.25 -0.58
N PHE A 301 -14.53 -4.77 0.64
CA PHE A 301 -15.35 -3.72 1.24
C PHE A 301 -15.15 -2.36 0.55
N ASP A 302 -16.21 -1.53 0.59
CA ASP A 302 -16.27 -0.20 -0.01
C ASP A 302 -15.44 0.83 0.77
N TYR A 303 -14.10 0.72 0.66
CA TYR A 303 -13.16 1.73 1.14
C TYR A 303 -11.78 1.55 0.47
N GLY A 304 -10.92 2.56 0.62
CA GLY A 304 -9.56 2.52 0.07
C GLY A 304 -9.53 2.26 -1.44
N ALA A 305 -8.65 1.35 -1.89
CA ALA A 305 -8.50 1.03 -3.31
C ALA A 305 -9.77 0.47 -3.95
N ALA A 306 -10.57 -0.31 -3.20
CA ALA A 306 -11.81 -0.86 -3.71
C ALA A 306 -12.83 0.25 -4.00
N ARG A 307 -12.97 1.25 -3.12
CA ARG A 307 -13.84 2.41 -3.34
C ARG A 307 -13.45 3.20 -4.58
N GLU A 308 -12.16 3.41 -4.78
CA GLU A 308 -11.66 4.23 -5.88
C GLU A 308 -11.74 3.53 -7.25
N HIS A 309 -11.61 2.20 -7.29
CA HIS A 309 -11.32 1.51 -8.54
C HIS A 309 -12.20 0.27 -8.83
N LEU A 310 -12.79 -0.35 -7.79
CA LEU A 310 -13.62 -1.54 -7.96
C LEU A 310 -15.06 -1.16 -8.29
N CYS A 311 -15.59 -1.69 -9.37
CA CYS A 311 -16.98 -1.53 -9.80
C CYS A 311 -17.62 -2.88 -10.12
N ASP A 312 -18.93 -2.94 -10.26
CA ASP A 312 -19.68 -4.18 -10.49
C ASP A 312 -19.30 -4.87 -11.81
N ALA A 313 -18.80 -4.12 -12.78
CA ALA A 313 -18.29 -4.68 -14.03
C ALA A 313 -16.95 -5.41 -13.88
N CYS A 314 -16.22 -5.20 -12.76
CA CYS A 314 -14.89 -5.77 -12.56
C CYS A 314 -14.74 -6.52 -11.21
N GLY A 315 -15.82 -6.66 -10.44
CA GLY A 315 -15.85 -7.35 -9.15
C GLY A 315 -17.09 -7.00 -8.34
N ARG A 316 -16.98 -7.04 -7.02
CA ARG A 316 -18.06 -6.61 -6.10
C ARG A 316 -17.48 -5.73 -5.00
N ARG A 317 -18.00 -4.53 -4.89
CA ARG A 317 -17.69 -3.58 -3.83
C ARG A 317 -18.83 -3.64 -2.81
N ILE A 318 -18.53 -4.08 -1.62
CA ILE A 318 -19.52 -4.40 -0.56
C ILE A 318 -19.53 -3.31 0.50
N ALA A 319 -20.69 -2.92 0.98
CA ALA A 319 -20.81 -1.96 2.07
C ALA A 319 -19.90 -2.36 3.25
N TYR A 320 -19.24 -1.34 3.84
CA TYR A 320 -18.23 -1.57 4.88
C TYR A 320 -18.80 -2.42 6.02
N ASN A 321 -18.12 -3.53 6.32
CA ASN A 321 -18.47 -4.49 7.37
C ASN A 321 -19.81 -5.26 7.16
N ASP A 322 -20.39 -5.26 5.98
CA ASP A 322 -21.53 -6.13 5.64
C ASP A 322 -21.02 -7.53 5.25
N GLU A 323 -20.82 -8.37 6.27
CA GLU A 323 -20.28 -9.72 6.09
C GLU A 323 -21.23 -10.63 5.29
N ALA A 324 -22.55 -10.47 5.48
CA ALA A 324 -23.55 -11.28 4.78
C ALA A 324 -23.53 -10.97 3.28
N ALA A 325 -23.51 -9.71 2.90
CA ALA A 325 -23.40 -9.28 1.51
C ALA A 325 -22.04 -9.69 0.91
N PHE A 326 -20.94 -9.67 1.70
CA PHE A 326 -19.61 -10.14 1.25
C PHE A 326 -19.66 -11.62 0.86
N ILE A 327 -20.23 -12.48 1.72
CA ILE A 327 -20.37 -13.91 1.46
C ILE A 327 -21.26 -14.15 0.24
N ALA A 328 -22.40 -13.47 0.15
CA ALA A 328 -23.34 -13.61 -0.96
C ALA A 328 -22.69 -13.25 -2.30
N ALA A 329 -21.96 -12.13 -2.36
CA ALA A 329 -21.25 -11.68 -3.54
C ALA A 329 -20.10 -12.64 -3.93
N ALA A 330 -19.37 -13.18 -2.98
CA ALA A 330 -18.33 -14.17 -3.22
C ALA A 330 -18.91 -15.46 -3.85
N VAL A 331 -20.05 -15.93 -3.34
CA VAL A 331 -20.76 -17.09 -3.88
C VAL A 331 -21.33 -16.81 -5.25
N GLU A 332 -21.95 -15.65 -5.47
CA GLU A 332 -22.48 -15.22 -6.78
C GLU A 332 -21.37 -15.26 -7.85
N LEU A 333 -20.26 -14.57 -7.60
CA LEU A 333 -19.15 -14.56 -8.55
C LEU A 333 -18.51 -15.95 -8.74
N ALA A 334 -18.49 -16.78 -7.71
CA ALA A 334 -17.92 -18.12 -7.81
C ALA A 334 -18.76 -19.06 -8.68
N ARG A 335 -20.06 -18.86 -8.78
CA ARG A 335 -20.99 -19.73 -9.52
C ARG A 335 -20.91 -19.55 -11.02
N ASP A 336 -20.68 -18.34 -11.48
CA ASP A 336 -20.82 -17.97 -12.90
C ASP A 336 -19.45 -17.66 -13.53
N ASP A 337 -18.86 -18.68 -14.14
CA ASP A 337 -17.59 -18.55 -14.86
C ASP A 337 -17.72 -17.64 -16.09
N ALA A 338 -18.90 -17.67 -16.76
CA ALA A 338 -19.16 -16.86 -17.94
C ALA A 338 -19.25 -15.36 -17.58
N ALA A 339 -19.88 -15.03 -16.46
CA ALA A 339 -19.92 -13.66 -15.95
C ALA A 339 -18.54 -13.16 -15.50
N ARG A 340 -17.71 -14.03 -14.88
CA ARG A 340 -16.34 -13.62 -14.45
C ARG A 340 -15.40 -13.39 -15.63
N HIS A 341 -15.58 -14.08 -16.76
CA HIS A 341 -14.65 -13.98 -17.88
C HIS A 341 -14.47 -12.53 -18.40
N PRO A 342 -15.52 -11.78 -18.75
CA PRO A 342 -15.39 -10.38 -19.16
C PRO A 342 -14.87 -9.48 -18.04
N MET A 343 -15.18 -9.78 -16.77
CA MET A 343 -14.69 -8.99 -15.62
C MET A 343 -13.16 -8.96 -15.54
N ARG A 344 -12.46 -9.98 -16.01
CA ARG A 344 -10.99 -10.05 -16.02
C ARG A 344 -10.38 -8.89 -16.82
N THR A 345 -10.88 -8.65 -18.01
CA THR A 345 -10.43 -7.55 -18.88
C THR A 345 -10.84 -6.20 -18.29
N LEU A 346 -12.06 -6.09 -17.79
CA LEU A 346 -12.57 -4.84 -17.21
C LEU A 346 -11.81 -4.46 -15.91
N ALA A 347 -11.45 -5.44 -15.08
CA ALA A 347 -10.63 -5.19 -13.88
C ALA A 347 -9.25 -4.60 -14.26
N ARG A 348 -8.57 -5.18 -15.26
CA ARG A 348 -7.30 -4.66 -15.76
C ARG A 348 -7.45 -3.23 -16.31
N ASN A 349 -8.47 -2.99 -17.12
CA ASN A 349 -8.71 -1.69 -17.73
C ASN A 349 -8.98 -0.60 -16.69
N ALA A 350 -9.68 -0.92 -15.61
CA ALA A 350 -10.00 0.01 -14.54
C ALA A 350 -8.74 0.58 -13.82
N VAL A 351 -7.63 -0.14 -13.86
CA VAL A 351 -6.37 0.27 -13.21
C VAL A 351 -5.25 0.60 -14.21
N ALA A 352 -5.50 0.57 -15.51
CA ALA A 352 -4.48 0.78 -16.54
C ALA A 352 -3.81 2.17 -16.43
N ALA A 353 -4.57 3.21 -16.06
CA ALA A 353 -4.05 4.56 -15.85
C ALA A 353 -3.19 4.74 -14.59
N LEU A 354 -3.12 3.71 -13.72
CA LEU A 354 -2.32 3.72 -12.49
C LEU A 354 -0.91 3.18 -12.72
N ASP A 355 -0.46 3.10 -13.96
CA ASP A 355 0.92 2.72 -14.28
C ASP A 355 1.92 3.62 -13.55
N PRO A 356 3.03 3.07 -13.02
CA PRO A 356 4.02 3.81 -12.28
C PRO A 356 4.58 5.04 -13.00
N SER A 357 4.68 5.01 -14.34
CA SER A 357 5.19 6.16 -15.12
C SER A 357 4.26 7.36 -15.02
N HIS A 358 2.95 7.15 -15.15
CA HIS A 358 1.95 8.22 -15.03
C HIS A 358 1.87 8.79 -13.62
N VAL A 359 1.84 7.93 -12.60
CA VAL A 359 1.79 8.38 -11.20
C VAL A 359 3.06 9.14 -10.83
N CYS A 360 4.23 8.68 -11.28
CA CYS A 360 5.49 9.37 -11.02
C CYS A 360 5.61 10.69 -11.79
N ALA A 361 5.08 10.78 -13.01
CA ALA A 361 5.01 12.05 -13.74
C ALA A 361 4.12 13.08 -13.01
N ASN A 362 2.97 12.66 -12.50
CA ASN A 362 2.11 13.50 -11.67
C ASN A 362 2.81 13.93 -10.37
N PHE A 363 3.51 13.01 -9.72
CA PHE A 363 4.29 13.34 -8.51
C PHE A 363 5.40 14.36 -8.81
N ALA A 364 6.13 14.18 -9.92
CA ALA A 364 7.15 15.15 -10.35
C ALA A 364 6.55 16.52 -10.66
N ALA A 365 5.37 16.57 -11.28
CA ALA A 365 4.66 17.83 -11.54
C ALA A 365 4.23 18.51 -10.23
N VAL A 366 3.72 17.76 -9.25
CA VAL A 366 3.39 18.28 -7.92
C VAL A 366 4.64 18.90 -7.26
N LEU A 367 5.77 18.17 -7.25
CA LEU A 367 7.01 18.66 -6.66
C LEU A 367 7.54 19.91 -7.36
N GLY A 368 7.48 19.96 -8.69
CA GLY A 368 7.91 21.13 -9.49
C GLY A 368 7.00 22.34 -9.33
N GLY A 369 5.73 22.12 -8.97
CA GLY A 369 4.74 23.17 -8.72
C GLY A 369 4.77 23.75 -7.30
N LEU A 370 5.57 23.17 -6.38
CA LEU A 370 5.66 23.70 -5.01
C LEU A 370 6.33 25.06 -5.00
N LYS A 371 5.66 26.08 -4.47
CA LYS A 371 6.23 27.42 -4.25
C LYS A 371 6.23 27.75 -2.77
N VAL A 372 7.38 28.16 -2.24
CA VAL A 372 7.42 28.75 -0.91
C VAL A 372 6.73 30.10 -1.01
N GLY A 373 5.60 30.26 -0.30
CA GLY A 373 4.94 31.56 -0.22
C GLY A 373 5.96 32.62 0.21
N SER A 374 6.01 33.74 -0.49
CA SER A 374 6.68 34.93 -0.01
C SER A 374 6.02 35.25 1.35
N ALA A 375 6.80 35.19 2.44
CA ALA A 375 6.31 35.67 3.71
C ALA A 375 5.86 37.12 3.54
N ALA A 376 4.53 37.34 3.70
CA ALA A 376 3.99 38.68 3.84
C ALA A 376 4.44 39.30 5.16
#